data_570e6ee1a21913f4245bbc95dd45fe6e
#
_entry.id   570e6ee1a21913f4245bbc95dd45fe6e
#
_cell.length_a   1.000
_cell.length_b   1.000
_cell.length_c   1.000
_cell.angle_alpha   90.00
_cell.angle_beta   90.00
_cell.angle_gamma   90.00
#
_symmetry.space_group_name_H-M   'P 1'
#
loop_
_entity.id
_entity.type
_entity.pdbx_description
1 polymer ?
#
loop_
_entity_poly.entity_id
_entity_poly.type
_entity_poly.pdbx_seq_one_letter_code
_entity_poly.pdbx_strand_id
1 'polypeptide(L)'
;MTTLSPDAVAPSAWLKAAGRPWRRLAMLAGLLAVADVAPAVGFAAGLALAISNFGDGLAAAAPWLALAVLSLMARALIGQVAVVVGARLGRAVKTQVRGRLLADLFGRGVRSNDRLTALVEGVGALDGYFARFAPLRLAAGLSPLLLIAAAAVASPVAAGVLLFTLFPFIVGMALAGTAAAGESRRQFQALERLSGLFVDRIRTLPAILAFDAAAPTTDRIARASDELERRTARVMRIAFLSSGVLEFFSALSVALIAVYCGFNLLRLLPFPVPEALDLPRAFFVLALAPEVYQPLRRLAAAYHDRQAAEAAAPSLVTPPSIRRSHAVLGDLAPAIRFRDVAIAYDGRAPVVRDFDLDVAPGQIVALMGPSGAGKSSILHLLLGLAPLTGGEVEIGAARLSVDGDVAGRIAWASQQPVVVPGDLAHNIALADPASCPGRVAMAARTAGLSGDLGRRIDER
;
A
#
# COMPACT_ATOMS: atom_id res chain seq x y z
N MET A 1 10.04 16.58 22.19
CA MET A 1 9.86 15.56 21.12
C MET A 1 9.43 16.32 19.87
N THR A 2 10.33 16.43 18.93
CA THR A 2 10.18 17.21 17.68
C THR A 2 9.03 16.63 16.87
N THR A 3 7.99 17.41 16.65
CA THR A 3 6.89 17.12 15.73
C THR A 3 7.43 17.12 14.30
N LEU A 4 7.76 15.92 13.79
CA LEU A 4 8.10 15.77 12.38
C LEU A 4 6.84 16.04 11.56
N SER A 5 6.88 17.04 10.71
CA SER A 5 5.84 17.33 9.72
C SER A 5 5.63 16.08 8.83
N PRO A 6 4.40 15.82 8.35
CA PRO A 6 4.09 14.66 7.50
C PRO A 6 4.98 14.55 6.26
N ASP A 7 5.52 15.68 5.78
CA ASP A 7 6.39 15.75 4.60
C ASP A 7 7.83 15.31 4.84
N ALA A 8 8.24 15.03 6.09
CA ALA A 8 9.63 14.76 6.46
C ALA A 8 10.01 13.26 6.50
N VAL A 9 9.08 12.33 6.41
CA VAL A 9 9.40 10.89 6.48
C VAL A 9 9.52 10.31 5.08
N ALA A 10 10.74 9.92 4.68
CA ALA A 10 10.94 9.22 3.41
C ALA A 10 10.02 7.99 3.31
N PRO A 11 9.26 7.80 2.21
CA PRO A 11 8.30 6.70 2.04
C PRO A 11 8.89 5.31 2.35
N SER A 12 10.13 5.09 1.94
CA SER A 12 10.85 3.84 2.21
C SER A 12 11.16 3.61 3.70
N ALA A 13 11.39 4.68 4.48
CA ALA A 13 11.60 4.59 5.92
C ALA A 13 10.29 4.25 6.65
N TRP A 14 9.18 4.84 6.22
CA TRP A 14 7.85 4.53 6.75
C TRP A 14 7.47 3.07 6.49
N LEU A 15 7.65 2.57 5.26
CA LEU A 15 7.38 1.17 4.92
C LEU A 15 8.19 0.19 5.81
N LYS A 16 9.47 0.48 6.05
CA LYS A 16 10.31 -0.29 6.97
C LYS A 16 9.76 -0.27 8.39
N ALA A 17 9.31 0.90 8.86
CA ALA A 17 8.74 1.07 10.21
C ALA A 17 7.41 0.31 10.35
N ALA A 18 6.53 0.35 9.35
CA ALA A 18 5.27 -0.38 9.32
C ALA A 18 5.47 -1.90 9.39
N GLY A 19 6.54 -2.41 8.77
CA GLY A 19 6.89 -3.84 8.80
C GLY A 19 7.61 -4.32 10.07
N ARG A 20 8.13 -3.41 10.93
CA ARG A 20 8.93 -3.79 12.11
C ARG A 20 8.25 -4.80 13.06
N PRO A 21 6.97 -4.67 13.41
CA PRO A 21 6.30 -5.63 14.30
C PRO A 21 6.30 -7.05 13.74
N TRP A 22 6.33 -7.20 12.41
CA TRP A 22 6.23 -8.46 11.68
C TRP A 22 7.59 -8.97 11.14
N ARG A 23 8.70 -8.46 11.72
CA ARG A 23 10.07 -8.77 11.25
C ARG A 23 10.35 -10.28 11.16
N ARG A 24 9.87 -11.07 12.12
CA ARG A 24 10.05 -12.53 12.11
C ARG A 24 9.38 -13.17 10.91
N LEU A 25 8.15 -12.77 10.61
CA LEU A 25 7.38 -13.29 9.47
C LEU A 25 8.01 -12.84 8.13
N ALA A 26 8.48 -11.59 8.05
CA ALA A 26 9.20 -11.08 6.88
C ALA A 26 10.52 -11.82 6.64
N MET A 27 11.26 -12.13 7.71
CA MET A 27 12.48 -12.91 7.63
C MET A 27 12.20 -14.35 7.19
N LEU A 28 11.18 -15.01 7.74
CA LEU A 28 10.76 -16.34 7.32
C LEU A 28 10.38 -16.37 5.83
N ALA A 29 9.58 -15.40 5.35
CA ALA A 29 9.22 -15.30 3.95
C ALA A 29 10.46 -15.15 3.03
N GLY A 30 11.42 -14.32 3.45
CA GLY A 30 12.68 -14.14 2.72
C GLY A 30 13.55 -15.38 2.73
N LEU A 31 13.67 -16.08 3.86
CA LEU A 31 14.43 -17.32 3.97
C LEU A 31 13.81 -18.44 3.13
N LEU A 32 12.49 -18.56 3.10
CA LEU A 32 11.80 -19.51 2.22
C LEU A 32 12.08 -19.22 0.75
N ALA A 33 12.12 -17.95 0.36
CA ALA A 33 12.46 -17.58 -1.01
C ALA A 33 13.93 -17.91 -1.37
N VAL A 34 14.86 -17.85 -0.41
CA VAL A 34 16.26 -18.29 -0.59
C VAL A 34 16.37 -19.81 -0.56
N ALA A 35 15.56 -20.50 0.24
CA ALA A 35 15.58 -21.95 0.36
C ALA A 35 15.28 -22.69 -0.96
N ASP A 36 14.65 -22.01 -1.95
CA ASP A 36 14.45 -22.53 -3.31
C ASP A 36 15.77 -22.90 -4.03
N VAL A 37 16.91 -22.35 -3.57
CA VAL A 37 18.24 -22.64 -4.11
C VAL A 37 18.61 -24.11 -3.92
N ALA A 38 18.35 -24.70 -2.76
CA ALA A 38 18.75 -26.09 -2.47
C ALA A 38 18.10 -27.10 -3.44
N PRO A 39 16.76 -27.08 -3.63
CA PRO A 39 16.14 -27.97 -4.61
C PRO A 39 16.45 -27.57 -6.07
N ALA A 40 16.77 -26.30 -6.37
CA ALA A 40 17.25 -25.92 -7.70
C ALA A 40 18.59 -26.59 -8.02
N VAL A 41 19.52 -26.59 -7.08
CA VAL A 41 20.80 -27.33 -7.18
C VAL A 41 20.55 -28.83 -7.26
N GLY A 42 19.65 -29.37 -6.43
CA GLY A 42 19.25 -30.79 -6.46
C GLY A 42 18.69 -31.24 -7.80
N PHE A 43 17.83 -30.39 -8.41
CA PHE A 43 17.29 -30.64 -9.74
C PHE A 43 18.38 -30.67 -10.83
N ALA A 44 19.26 -29.65 -10.82
CA ALA A 44 20.37 -29.57 -11.78
C ALA A 44 21.31 -30.78 -11.64
N ALA A 45 21.67 -31.21 -10.41
CA ALA A 45 22.49 -32.35 -10.14
C ALA A 45 21.81 -33.66 -10.56
N GLY A 46 20.53 -33.84 -10.18
CA GLY A 46 19.76 -35.03 -10.57
C GLY A 46 19.66 -35.19 -12.07
N LEU A 47 19.38 -34.08 -12.79
CA LEU A 47 19.31 -34.07 -14.26
C LEU A 47 20.65 -34.40 -14.90
N ALA A 48 21.74 -33.78 -14.45
CA ALA A 48 23.10 -33.99 -14.97
C ALA A 48 23.56 -35.43 -14.78
N LEU A 49 23.35 -35.99 -13.58
CA LEU A 49 23.73 -37.36 -13.27
C LEU A 49 22.83 -38.39 -13.96
N ALA A 50 21.52 -38.10 -14.13
CA ALA A 50 20.62 -38.95 -14.89
C ALA A 50 21.07 -39.07 -16.35
N ILE A 51 21.43 -37.97 -17.00
CA ILE A 51 21.90 -37.94 -18.38
C ILE A 51 23.22 -38.73 -18.52
N SER A 52 24.14 -38.53 -17.59
CA SER A 52 25.47 -39.23 -17.67
C SER A 52 25.36 -40.72 -17.46
N ASN A 53 24.43 -41.19 -16.60
CA ASN A 53 24.25 -42.61 -16.29
C ASN A 53 23.19 -43.26 -17.21
N PHE A 54 22.62 -42.56 -18.14
CA PHE A 54 21.63 -43.13 -19.05
C PHE A 54 22.19 -44.17 -20.00
N GLY A 55 23.50 -44.06 -20.35
CA GLY A 55 24.22 -45.04 -21.14
C GLY A 55 24.34 -46.42 -20.47
N ASP A 56 24.34 -46.46 -19.13
CA ASP A 56 24.41 -47.68 -18.32
C ASP A 56 23.03 -48.33 -18.07
N GLY A 57 22.00 -47.76 -18.70
CA GLY A 57 20.63 -48.25 -18.64
C GLY A 57 19.71 -47.44 -17.71
N LEU A 58 18.41 -47.65 -17.91
CA LEU A 58 17.38 -46.88 -17.17
C LEU A 58 17.47 -47.11 -15.64
N ALA A 59 17.88 -48.28 -15.19
CA ALA A 59 18.03 -48.59 -13.77
C ALA A 59 19.14 -47.76 -13.10
N ALA A 60 20.21 -47.45 -13.81
CA ALA A 60 21.30 -46.57 -13.30
C ALA A 60 20.89 -45.11 -13.27
N ALA A 61 20.09 -44.66 -14.21
CA ALA A 61 19.58 -43.31 -14.25
C ALA A 61 18.38 -43.04 -13.28
N ALA A 62 17.62 -44.06 -12.92
CA ALA A 62 16.42 -43.98 -12.12
C ALA A 62 16.55 -43.21 -10.78
N PRO A 63 17.57 -43.44 -9.92
CA PRO A 63 17.70 -42.71 -8.67
C PRO A 63 17.96 -41.21 -8.88
N TRP A 64 18.65 -40.84 -9.94
CA TRP A 64 18.97 -39.47 -10.28
C TRP A 64 17.72 -38.72 -10.87
N LEU A 65 16.93 -39.44 -11.66
CA LEU A 65 15.63 -38.94 -12.10
C LEU A 65 14.68 -38.75 -10.91
N ALA A 66 14.68 -39.68 -9.96
CA ALA A 66 13.89 -39.55 -8.74
C ALA A 66 14.33 -38.30 -7.92
N LEU A 67 15.66 -38.06 -7.81
CA LEU A 67 16.20 -36.86 -7.18
C LEU A 67 15.71 -35.57 -7.88
N ALA A 68 15.73 -35.56 -9.22
CA ALA A 68 15.26 -34.41 -10.00
C ALA A 68 13.75 -34.13 -9.76
N VAL A 69 12.92 -35.18 -9.80
CA VAL A 69 11.48 -35.09 -9.56
C VAL A 69 11.21 -34.64 -8.11
N LEU A 70 11.87 -35.23 -7.13
CA LEU A 70 11.73 -34.87 -5.72
C LEU A 70 12.12 -33.40 -5.49
N SER A 71 13.17 -32.93 -6.15
CA SER A 71 13.63 -31.55 -6.09
C SER A 71 12.58 -30.59 -6.69
N LEU A 72 11.93 -30.94 -7.81
CA LEU A 72 10.83 -30.15 -8.38
C LEU A 72 9.63 -30.11 -7.43
N MET A 73 9.28 -31.23 -6.80
CA MET A 73 8.20 -31.27 -5.81
C MET A 73 8.53 -30.36 -4.60
N ALA A 74 9.78 -30.44 -4.11
CA ALA A 74 10.25 -29.59 -3.02
C ALA A 74 10.18 -28.09 -3.40
N ARG A 75 10.58 -27.73 -4.62
CA ARG A 75 10.44 -26.35 -5.15
C ARG A 75 8.99 -25.87 -5.15
N ALA A 76 8.08 -26.72 -5.67
CA ALA A 76 6.68 -26.40 -5.69
C ALA A 76 6.13 -26.16 -4.28
N LEU A 77 6.47 -27.03 -3.33
CA LEU A 77 6.06 -26.93 -1.94
C LEU A 77 6.63 -25.66 -1.26
N ILE A 78 7.93 -25.43 -1.37
CA ILE A 78 8.58 -24.24 -0.83
C ILE A 78 7.97 -22.98 -1.43
N GLY A 79 7.73 -22.95 -2.74
CA GLY A 79 7.08 -21.83 -3.43
C GLY A 79 5.68 -21.56 -2.89
N GLN A 80 4.85 -22.58 -2.70
CA GLN A 80 3.50 -22.43 -2.13
C GLN A 80 3.57 -21.91 -0.69
N VAL A 81 4.45 -22.47 0.14
CA VAL A 81 4.62 -22.00 1.53
C VAL A 81 5.08 -20.53 1.54
N ALA A 82 6.04 -20.17 0.69
CA ALA A 82 6.52 -18.79 0.59
C ALA A 82 5.39 -17.80 0.19
N VAL A 83 4.52 -18.17 -0.75
CA VAL A 83 3.35 -17.38 -1.14
C VAL A 83 2.38 -17.22 0.03
N VAL A 84 2.07 -18.29 0.75
CA VAL A 84 1.16 -18.24 1.91
C VAL A 84 1.73 -17.39 3.03
N VAL A 85 3.02 -17.54 3.35
CA VAL A 85 3.70 -16.74 4.39
C VAL A 85 3.77 -15.26 3.98
N GLY A 86 4.09 -14.97 2.70
CA GLY A 86 4.07 -13.62 2.15
C GLY A 86 2.68 -12.97 2.24
N ALA A 87 1.64 -13.71 1.84
CA ALA A 87 0.26 -13.23 1.93
C ALA A 87 -0.19 -12.98 3.39
N ARG A 88 0.26 -13.83 4.35
CA ARG A 88 0.02 -13.58 5.78
C ARG A 88 0.70 -12.30 6.25
N LEU A 89 1.94 -12.05 5.82
CA LEU A 89 2.68 -10.83 6.14
C LEU A 89 1.94 -9.58 5.60
N GLY A 90 1.59 -9.59 4.31
CA GLY A 90 0.84 -8.49 3.68
C GLY A 90 -0.48 -8.21 4.41
N ARG A 91 -1.23 -9.27 4.73
CA ARG A 91 -2.50 -9.17 5.46
C ARG A 91 -2.32 -8.58 6.87
N ALA A 92 -1.31 -9.05 7.60
CA ALA A 92 -1.04 -8.58 8.97
C ALA A 92 -0.67 -7.09 8.99
N VAL A 93 0.19 -6.62 8.08
CA VAL A 93 0.55 -5.20 7.97
C VAL A 93 -0.66 -4.36 7.55
N LYS A 94 -1.43 -4.81 6.55
CA LYS A 94 -2.66 -4.11 6.11
C LYS A 94 -3.66 -3.94 7.24
N THR A 95 -3.94 -5.00 8.00
CA THR A 95 -4.86 -4.94 9.14
C THR A 95 -4.39 -3.97 10.20
N GLN A 96 -3.10 -3.96 10.52
CA GLN A 96 -2.51 -3.03 11.48
C GLN A 96 -2.62 -1.57 11.00
N VAL A 97 -2.26 -1.28 9.74
CA VAL A 97 -2.31 0.08 9.18
C VAL A 97 -3.76 0.55 9.07
N ARG A 98 -4.66 -0.32 8.59
CA ARG A 98 -6.10 -0.01 8.51
C ARG A 98 -6.70 0.29 9.88
N GLY A 99 -6.36 -0.49 10.90
CA GLY A 99 -6.82 -0.24 12.28
C GLY A 99 -6.36 1.12 12.82
N ARG A 100 -5.12 1.53 12.53
CA ARG A 100 -4.60 2.85 12.92
C ARG A 100 -5.31 3.98 12.18
N LEU A 101 -5.52 3.82 10.86
CA LEU A 101 -6.23 4.82 10.06
C LEU A 101 -7.69 4.97 10.49
N LEU A 102 -8.38 3.87 10.79
CA LEU A 102 -9.74 3.89 11.31
C LEU A 102 -9.80 4.59 12.68
N ALA A 103 -8.89 4.23 13.59
CA ALA A 103 -8.82 4.89 14.89
C ALA A 103 -8.56 6.40 14.77
N ASP A 104 -7.71 6.82 13.82
CA ASP A 104 -7.45 8.23 13.54
C ASP A 104 -8.66 8.92 12.90
N LEU A 105 -9.33 8.26 11.95
CA LEU A 105 -10.53 8.76 11.28
C LEU A 105 -11.66 9.05 12.29
N PHE A 106 -11.97 8.07 13.13
CA PHE A 106 -13.00 8.22 14.16
C PHE A 106 -12.56 9.10 15.34
N GLY A 107 -11.27 9.11 15.66
CA GLY A 107 -10.73 9.92 16.76
C GLY A 107 -10.67 11.41 16.45
N ARG A 108 -10.50 11.84 15.20
CA ARG A 108 -10.30 13.26 14.81
C ARG A 108 -11.45 13.88 14.04
N GLY A 109 -12.47 13.10 13.70
CA GLY A 109 -13.52 13.48 12.76
C GLY A 109 -13.05 13.47 11.30
N VAL A 110 -14.00 13.31 10.38
CA VAL A 110 -13.73 13.23 8.93
C VAL A 110 -13.35 14.61 8.41
N ARG A 111 -12.06 14.84 8.19
CA ARG A 111 -11.59 16.13 7.64
C ARG A 111 -11.30 16.11 6.14
N SER A 112 -11.23 14.94 5.47
CA SER A 112 -11.06 14.90 4.01
C SER A 112 -11.45 13.57 3.38
N ASN A 113 -11.97 13.63 2.14
CA ASN A 113 -12.19 12.49 1.25
C ASN A 113 -10.89 11.69 1.00
N ASP A 114 -9.72 12.34 1.11
CA ASP A 114 -8.41 11.74 0.88
C ASP A 114 -8.13 10.58 1.84
N ARG A 115 -8.66 10.64 3.06
CA ARG A 115 -8.47 9.57 4.05
C ARG A 115 -9.29 8.32 3.78
N LEU A 116 -10.47 8.44 3.19
CA LEU A 116 -11.25 7.28 2.74
C LEU A 116 -10.54 6.59 1.58
N THR A 117 -10.03 7.35 0.62
CA THR A 117 -9.23 6.82 -0.49
C THR A 117 -7.96 6.14 0.03
N ALA A 118 -7.26 6.74 0.99
CA ALA A 118 -6.10 6.13 1.63
C ALA A 118 -6.45 4.80 2.33
N LEU A 119 -7.60 4.72 3.00
CA LEU A 119 -8.06 3.54 3.72
C LEU A 119 -8.40 2.36 2.79
N VAL A 120 -8.97 2.65 1.62
CA VAL A 120 -9.39 1.64 0.65
C VAL A 120 -8.25 1.30 -0.31
N GLU A 121 -7.78 2.28 -1.06
CA GLU A 121 -6.78 2.10 -2.12
C GLU A 121 -5.35 2.10 -1.60
N GLY A 122 -5.00 3.07 -0.75
CA GLY A 122 -3.65 3.21 -0.22
C GLY A 122 -3.20 2.02 0.61
N VAL A 123 -4.07 1.48 1.48
CA VAL A 123 -3.78 0.25 2.24
C VAL A 123 -3.68 -0.96 1.31
N GLY A 124 -4.46 -1.00 0.23
CA GLY A 124 -4.38 -2.04 -0.79
C GLY A 124 -3.00 -2.13 -1.45
N ALA A 125 -2.38 -0.99 -1.75
CA ALA A 125 -1.06 -0.90 -2.37
C ALA A 125 0.08 -1.52 -1.52
N LEU A 126 -0.10 -1.68 -0.21
CA LEU A 126 0.88 -2.31 0.66
C LEU A 126 1.02 -3.83 0.45
N ASP A 127 -0.02 -4.47 -0.11
CA ASP A 127 -0.07 -5.93 -0.24
C ASP A 127 1.09 -6.47 -1.06
N GLY A 128 1.28 -5.97 -2.27
CA GLY A 128 2.35 -6.38 -3.16
C GLY A 128 3.74 -6.16 -2.56
N TYR A 129 3.94 -5.05 -1.88
CA TYR A 129 5.22 -4.74 -1.25
C TYR A 129 5.60 -5.77 -0.17
N PHE A 130 4.70 -6.06 0.77
CA PHE A 130 5.00 -6.95 1.88
C PHE A 130 4.89 -8.43 1.50
N ALA A 131 3.90 -8.79 0.64
CA ALA A 131 3.68 -10.16 0.25
C ALA A 131 4.70 -10.69 -0.78
N ARG A 132 5.20 -9.83 -1.68
CA ARG A 132 6.06 -10.23 -2.81
C ARG A 132 7.41 -9.54 -2.80
N PHE A 133 7.44 -8.19 -2.87
CA PHE A 133 8.69 -7.46 -3.07
C PHE A 133 9.68 -7.63 -1.90
N ALA A 134 9.24 -7.49 -0.66
CA ALA A 134 10.12 -7.53 0.50
C ALA A 134 10.82 -8.91 0.70
N PRO A 135 10.13 -10.07 0.55
CA PRO A 135 10.77 -11.38 0.56
C PRO A 135 11.73 -11.58 -0.61
N LEU A 136 11.33 -11.20 -1.83
CA LEU A 136 12.15 -11.39 -3.03
C LEU A 136 13.45 -10.59 -2.99
N ARG A 137 13.48 -9.46 -2.27
CA ARG A 137 14.70 -8.68 -2.12
C ARG A 137 15.84 -9.45 -1.46
N LEU A 138 15.53 -10.29 -0.45
CA LEU A 138 16.53 -11.15 0.20
C LEU A 138 16.99 -12.25 -0.77
N ALA A 139 16.06 -12.90 -1.46
CA ALA A 139 16.37 -13.93 -2.44
C ALA A 139 17.22 -13.39 -3.60
N ALA A 140 16.88 -12.22 -4.16
CA ALA A 140 17.64 -11.62 -5.23
C ALA A 140 19.08 -11.22 -4.82
N GLY A 141 19.30 -10.94 -3.53
CA GLY A 141 20.65 -10.66 -3.02
C GLY A 141 21.49 -11.91 -2.77
N LEU A 142 20.90 -12.99 -2.27
CA LEU A 142 21.62 -14.16 -1.81
C LEU A 142 21.61 -15.34 -2.80
N SER A 143 20.45 -15.60 -3.43
CA SER A 143 20.30 -16.81 -4.26
C SER A 143 21.25 -16.87 -5.47
N PRO A 144 21.50 -15.78 -6.23
CA PRO A 144 22.46 -15.82 -7.32
C PRO A 144 23.86 -16.21 -6.86
N LEU A 145 24.31 -15.67 -5.71
CA LEU A 145 25.63 -15.95 -5.17
C LEU A 145 25.75 -17.40 -4.70
N LEU A 146 24.70 -17.95 -4.08
CA LEU A 146 24.67 -19.36 -3.65
C LEU A 146 24.68 -20.31 -4.87
N LEU A 147 23.95 -19.96 -5.93
CA LEU A 147 23.92 -20.75 -7.18
C LEU A 147 25.25 -20.67 -7.91
N ILE A 148 25.92 -19.52 -7.96
CA ILE A 148 27.25 -19.35 -8.51
C ILE A 148 28.29 -20.15 -7.68
N ALA A 149 28.17 -20.12 -6.34
CA ALA A 149 29.03 -20.94 -5.47
C ALA A 149 28.84 -22.44 -5.72
N ALA A 150 27.60 -22.91 -5.93
CA ALA A 150 27.31 -24.28 -6.32
C ALA A 150 27.90 -24.61 -7.70
N ALA A 151 27.81 -23.71 -8.67
CA ALA A 151 28.43 -23.87 -9.99
C ALA A 151 29.96 -23.91 -9.89
N ALA A 152 30.59 -23.14 -9.00
CA ALA A 152 32.03 -23.09 -8.79
C ALA A 152 32.61 -24.44 -8.30
N VAL A 153 31.82 -25.26 -7.60
CA VAL A 153 32.22 -26.61 -7.20
C VAL A 153 32.43 -27.53 -8.41
N ALA A 154 31.60 -27.35 -9.45
CA ALA A 154 31.70 -28.13 -10.67
C ALA A 154 32.66 -27.50 -11.68
N SER A 155 32.67 -26.18 -11.84
CA SER A 155 33.50 -25.42 -12.77
C SER A 155 33.78 -24.02 -12.25
N PRO A 156 34.96 -23.71 -11.70
CA PRO A 156 35.35 -22.36 -11.33
C PRO A 156 35.32 -21.34 -12.49
N VAL A 157 35.69 -21.78 -13.69
CA VAL A 157 35.66 -20.88 -14.87
C VAL A 157 34.23 -20.51 -15.25
N ALA A 158 33.34 -21.50 -15.29
CA ALA A 158 31.93 -21.23 -15.56
C ALA A 158 31.30 -20.32 -14.50
N ALA A 159 31.63 -20.50 -13.22
CA ALA A 159 31.22 -19.61 -12.14
C ALA A 159 31.77 -18.19 -12.36
N GLY A 160 32.99 -18.03 -12.84
CA GLY A 160 33.58 -16.75 -13.25
C GLY A 160 32.79 -16.07 -14.38
N VAL A 161 32.37 -16.83 -15.39
CA VAL A 161 31.53 -16.34 -16.50
C VAL A 161 30.16 -15.87 -15.98
N LEU A 162 29.51 -16.64 -15.10
CA LEU A 162 28.26 -16.25 -14.45
C LEU A 162 28.41 -14.96 -13.66
N LEU A 163 29.46 -14.83 -12.86
CA LEU A 163 29.74 -13.63 -12.09
C LEU A 163 30.01 -12.41 -12.98
N PHE A 164 30.80 -12.60 -14.06
CA PHE A 164 31.12 -11.57 -15.03
C PHE A 164 29.86 -11.04 -15.74
N THR A 165 28.95 -11.91 -16.15
CA THR A 165 27.70 -11.52 -16.80
C THR A 165 26.65 -10.99 -15.83
N LEU A 166 26.70 -11.35 -14.56
CA LEU A 166 25.83 -10.85 -13.50
C LEU A 166 26.09 -9.36 -13.21
N PHE A 167 27.34 -8.92 -13.28
CA PHE A 167 27.70 -7.52 -12.97
C PHE A 167 27.04 -6.49 -13.90
N PRO A 168 27.19 -6.54 -15.24
CA PRO A 168 26.52 -5.60 -16.14
C PRO A 168 24.98 -5.73 -16.10
N PHE A 169 24.47 -6.92 -15.80
CA PHE A 169 23.06 -7.15 -15.56
C PHE A 169 22.55 -6.32 -14.36
N ILE A 170 23.24 -6.36 -13.21
CA ILE A 170 22.85 -5.59 -12.01
C ILE A 170 22.96 -4.09 -12.28
N VAL A 171 23.99 -3.63 -12.96
CA VAL A 171 24.16 -2.21 -13.35
C VAL A 171 23.02 -1.76 -14.27
N GLY A 172 22.73 -2.55 -15.30
CA GLY A 172 21.62 -2.26 -16.22
C GLY A 172 20.27 -2.17 -15.51
N MET A 173 20.02 -3.08 -14.58
CA MET A 173 18.82 -3.06 -13.74
C MET A 173 18.73 -1.82 -12.85
N ALA A 174 19.84 -1.42 -12.23
CA ALA A 174 19.86 -0.24 -11.35
C ALA A 174 19.57 1.05 -12.15
N LEU A 175 20.19 1.19 -13.33
CA LEU A 175 19.98 2.33 -14.22
C LEU A 175 18.53 2.39 -14.73
N ALA A 176 17.99 1.26 -15.19
CA ALA A 176 16.60 1.17 -15.63
C ALA A 176 15.60 1.48 -14.51
N GLY A 177 15.88 0.98 -13.30
CA GLY A 177 15.03 1.23 -12.13
C GLY A 177 14.96 2.70 -11.72
N THR A 178 16.09 3.43 -11.78
CA THR A 178 16.11 4.88 -11.49
C THR A 178 15.37 5.69 -12.53
N ALA A 179 15.55 5.36 -13.82
CA ALA A 179 14.83 6.00 -14.91
C ALA A 179 13.32 5.78 -14.84
N ALA A 180 12.90 4.55 -14.55
CA ALA A 180 11.48 4.19 -14.38
C ALA A 180 10.81 4.94 -13.23
N ALA A 181 11.50 5.11 -12.09
CA ALA A 181 10.94 5.78 -10.92
C ALA A 181 10.55 7.24 -11.18
N GLY A 182 11.35 7.98 -11.97
CA GLY A 182 11.07 9.35 -12.34
C GLY A 182 9.82 9.49 -13.23
N GLU A 183 9.72 8.66 -14.26
CA GLU A 183 8.57 8.71 -15.20
C GLU A 183 7.30 8.16 -14.57
N SER A 184 7.37 7.15 -13.70
CA SER A 184 6.22 6.63 -12.96
C SER A 184 5.58 7.70 -12.06
N ARG A 185 6.39 8.53 -11.39
CA ARG A 185 5.89 9.66 -10.61
C ARG A 185 5.13 10.68 -11.48
N ARG A 186 5.68 11.01 -12.66
CA ARG A 186 5.03 11.93 -13.60
C ARG A 186 3.74 11.36 -14.17
N GLN A 187 3.70 10.06 -14.44
CA GLN A 187 2.49 9.36 -14.86
C GLN A 187 1.42 9.43 -13.78
N PHE A 188 1.77 9.17 -12.52
CA PHE A 188 0.84 9.23 -11.40
C PHE A 188 0.25 10.64 -11.23
N GLN A 189 1.07 11.69 -11.33
CA GLN A 189 0.60 13.09 -11.29
C GLN A 189 -0.36 13.41 -12.44
N ALA A 190 -0.12 12.85 -13.64
CA ALA A 190 -1.04 13.03 -14.77
C ALA A 190 -2.38 12.32 -14.52
N LEU A 191 -2.34 11.12 -13.91
CA LEU A 191 -3.54 10.39 -13.51
C LEU A 191 -4.35 11.14 -12.45
N GLU A 192 -3.70 11.67 -11.42
CA GLU A 192 -4.36 12.48 -10.39
C GLU A 192 -5.05 13.73 -10.98
N ARG A 193 -4.37 14.42 -11.91
CA ARG A 193 -4.94 15.58 -12.61
C ARG A 193 -6.17 15.19 -13.42
N LEU A 194 -6.10 14.10 -14.18
CA LEU A 194 -7.23 13.62 -14.98
C LEU A 194 -8.40 13.21 -14.07
N SER A 195 -8.14 12.47 -13.01
CA SER A 195 -9.15 12.05 -12.03
C SER A 195 -9.81 13.26 -11.35
N GLY A 196 -9.01 14.24 -10.94
CA GLY A 196 -9.52 15.49 -10.34
C GLY A 196 -10.40 16.26 -11.31
N LEU A 197 -10.00 16.38 -12.59
CA LEU A 197 -10.83 17.01 -13.63
C LEU A 197 -12.15 16.26 -13.82
N PHE A 198 -12.14 14.93 -13.84
CA PHE A 198 -13.36 14.13 -13.98
C PHE A 198 -14.35 14.37 -12.85
N VAL A 199 -13.89 14.26 -11.59
CA VAL A 199 -14.73 14.47 -10.41
C VAL A 199 -15.32 15.88 -10.39
N ASP A 200 -14.50 16.89 -10.72
CA ASP A 200 -14.95 18.28 -10.77
C ASP A 200 -16.02 18.48 -11.87
N ARG A 201 -15.84 17.88 -13.04
CA ARG A 201 -16.81 18.00 -14.14
C ARG A 201 -18.12 17.24 -13.88
N ILE A 202 -18.07 16.10 -13.22
CA ILE A 202 -19.29 15.39 -12.79
C ILE A 202 -20.07 16.25 -11.80
N ARG A 203 -19.41 16.87 -10.83
CA ARG A 203 -20.06 17.78 -9.86
C ARG A 203 -20.65 19.03 -10.51
N THR A 204 -20.02 19.55 -11.54
CA THR A 204 -20.46 20.77 -12.26
C THR A 204 -21.27 20.47 -13.51
N LEU A 205 -21.63 19.20 -13.78
CA LEU A 205 -22.34 18.78 -14.97
C LEU A 205 -23.63 19.59 -15.25
N PRO A 206 -24.49 19.88 -14.26
CA PRO A 206 -25.68 20.69 -14.51
C PRO A 206 -25.36 22.10 -15.05
N ALA A 207 -24.29 22.72 -14.55
CA ALA A 207 -23.82 24.01 -15.02
C ALA A 207 -23.23 23.94 -16.43
N ILE A 208 -22.43 22.88 -16.71
CA ILE A 208 -21.84 22.66 -18.04
C ILE A 208 -22.93 22.53 -19.09
N LEU A 209 -24.02 21.80 -18.81
CA LEU A 209 -25.15 21.63 -19.72
C LEU A 209 -25.97 22.94 -19.85
N ALA A 210 -26.18 23.64 -18.73
CA ALA A 210 -26.94 24.89 -18.75
C ALA A 210 -26.29 26.01 -19.58
N PHE A 211 -24.94 26.01 -19.64
CA PHE A 211 -24.16 27.02 -20.39
C PHE A 211 -23.63 26.51 -21.73
N ASP A 212 -24.08 25.37 -22.21
CA ASP A 212 -23.62 24.72 -23.46
C ASP A 212 -22.07 24.61 -23.53
N ALA A 213 -21.44 24.38 -22.40
CA ALA A 213 -19.98 24.31 -22.26
C ALA A 213 -19.41 22.87 -22.40
N ALA A 214 -20.17 21.97 -23.03
CA ALA A 214 -19.77 20.56 -23.19
C ALA A 214 -18.49 20.42 -24.05
N ALA A 215 -18.44 21.08 -25.22
CA ALA A 215 -17.32 20.97 -26.16
C ALA A 215 -15.98 21.43 -25.54
N PRO A 216 -15.84 22.63 -24.93
CA PRO A 216 -14.58 23.05 -24.32
C PRO A 216 -14.19 22.20 -23.10
N THR A 217 -15.19 21.60 -22.43
CA THR A 217 -14.94 20.71 -21.30
C THR A 217 -14.36 19.38 -21.76
N THR A 218 -14.96 18.79 -22.79
CA THR A 218 -14.48 17.55 -23.41
C THR A 218 -13.05 17.71 -23.94
N ASP A 219 -12.75 18.85 -24.58
CA ASP A 219 -11.41 19.14 -25.11
C ASP A 219 -10.33 19.23 -24.00
N ARG A 220 -10.69 19.76 -22.84
CA ARG A 220 -9.78 19.77 -21.67
C ARG A 220 -9.53 18.37 -21.12
N ILE A 221 -10.54 17.53 -21.05
CA ILE A 221 -10.40 16.13 -20.60
C ILE A 221 -9.57 15.36 -21.63
N ALA A 222 -9.82 15.54 -22.92
CA ALA A 222 -9.05 14.91 -23.99
C ALA A 222 -7.55 15.23 -23.87
N ARG A 223 -7.19 16.50 -23.73
CA ARG A 223 -5.78 16.91 -23.54
C ARG A 223 -5.14 16.31 -22.29
N ALA A 224 -5.86 16.20 -21.18
CA ALA A 224 -5.35 15.57 -19.97
C ALA A 224 -5.18 14.05 -20.16
N SER A 225 -6.08 13.40 -20.92
CA SER A 225 -5.99 12.00 -21.31
C SER A 225 -4.78 11.73 -22.21
N ASP A 226 -4.55 12.57 -23.22
CA ASP A 226 -3.39 12.49 -24.12
C ASP A 226 -2.06 12.64 -23.35
N GLU A 227 -2.03 13.53 -22.35
CA GLU A 227 -0.83 13.66 -21.50
C GLU A 227 -0.59 12.39 -20.69
N LEU A 228 -1.64 11.80 -20.10
CA LEU A 228 -1.54 10.53 -19.38
C LEU A 228 -1.08 9.39 -20.31
N GLU A 229 -1.62 9.30 -21.51
CA GLU A 229 -1.23 8.32 -22.51
C GLU A 229 0.26 8.45 -22.86
N ARG A 230 0.75 9.66 -23.16
CA ARG A 230 2.17 9.92 -23.44
C ARG A 230 3.07 9.51 -22.28
N ARG A 231 2.67 9.79 -21.02
CA ARG A 231 3.44 9.38 -19.83
C ARG A 231 3.43 7.87 -19.65
N THR A 232 2.27 7.25 -19.84
CA THR A 232 2.13 5.79 -19.76
C THR A 232 3.00 5.10 -20.83
N ALA A 233 3.00 5.60 -22.08
CA ALA A 233 3.84 5.06 -23.14
C ALA A 233 5.33 5.16 -22.82
N ARG A 234 5.79 6.25 -22.17
CA ARG A 234 7.20 6.37 -21.72
C ARG A 234 7.54 5.36 -20.63
N VAL A 235 6.69 5.20 -19.64
CA VAL A 235 6.88 4.19 -18.58
C VAL A 235 6.97 2.79 -19.20
N MET A 236 6.08 2.46 -20.15
CA MET A 236 6.10 1.19 -20.87
C MET A 236 7.38 0.99 -21.67
N ARG A 237 7.88 2.02 -22.38
CA ARG A 237 9.16 1.92 -23.12
C ARG A 237 10.33 1.61 -22.18
N ILE A 238 10.39 2.25 -21.00
CA ILE A 238 11.45 1.96 -20.02
C ILE A 238 11.31 0.54 -19.49
N ALA A 239 10.08 0.08 -19.21
CA ALA A 239 9.81 -1.26 -18.76
C ALA A 239 10.23 -2.31 -19.81
N PHE A 240 9.89 -2.10 -21.08
CA PHE A 240 10.33 -2.97 -22.19
C PHE A 240 11.85 -3.00 -22.33
N LEU A 241 12.50 -1.84 -22.27
CA LEU A 241 13.96 -1.76 -22.35
C LEU A 241 14.61 -2.52 -21.19
N SER A 242 14.09 -2.33 -19.97
CA SER A 242 14.56 -3.05 -18.78
C SER A 242 14.43 -4.56 -18.94
N SER A 243 13.26 -5.02 -19.42
CA SER A 243 13.02 -6.45 -19.67
C SER A 243 13.93 -6.99 -20.76
N GLY A 244 14.16 -6.20 -21.83
CA GLY A 244 15.10 -6.56 -22.90
C GLY A 244 16.53 -6.73 -22.41
N VAL A 245 17.03 -5.82 -21.57
CA VAL A 245 18.35 -5.93 -20.92
C VAL A 245 18.46 -7.19 -20.07
N LEU A 246 17.41 -7.48 -19.26
CA LEU A 246 17.31 -8.68 -18.45
C LEU A 246 17.44 -9.95 -19.30
N GLU A 247 16.64 -10.03 -20.36
CA GLU A 247 16.59 -11.19 -21.23
C GLU A 247 17.89 -11.37 -21.99
N PHE A 248 18.47 -10.28 -22.52
CA PHE A 248 19.73 -10.30 -23.24
C PHE A 248 20.87 -10.84 -22.40
N PHE A 249 21.14 -10.31 -21.20
CA PHE A 249 22.26 -10.77 -20.38
C PHE A 249 22.05 -12.18 -19.86
N SER A 250 20.82 -12.57 -19.55
CA SER A 250 20.51 -13.93 -19.15
C SER A 250 20.74 -14.93 -20.30
N ALA A 251 20.25 -14.60 -21.51
CA ALA A 251 20.48 -15.45 -22.70
C ALA A 251 21.95 -15.49 -23.07
N LEU A 252 22.66 -14.36 -23.04
CA LEU A 252 24.10 -14.29 -23.28
C LEU A 252 24.88 -15.16 -22.30
N SER A 253 24.53 -15.11 -21.02
CA SER A 253 25.17 -15.96 -20.00
C SER A 253 25.00 -17.44 -20.29
N VAL A 254 23.77 -17.89 -20.57
CA VAL A 254 23.48 -19.28 -20.92
C VAL A 254 24.23 -19.71 -22.16
N ALA A 255 24.27 -18.84 -23.20
CA ALA A 255 25.01 -19.10 -24.43
C ALA A 255 26.52 -19.23 -24.19
N LEU A 256 27.11 -18.32 -23.42
CA LEU A 256 28.55 -18.37 -23.08
C LEU A 256 28.91 -19.66 -22.31
N ILE A 257 28.04 -20.02 -21.34
CA ILE A 257 28.25 -21.29 -20.59
C ILE A 257 28.11 -22.51 -21.51
N ALA A 258 27.12 -22.52 -22.41
CA ALA A 258 26.93 -23.62 -23.35
C ALA A 258 28.12 -23.76 -24.30
N VAL A 259 28.62 -22.65 -24.85
CA VAL A 259 29.80 -22.63 -25.71
C VAL A 259 31.03 -23.08 -24.92
N TYR A 260 31.26 -22.52 -23.73
CA TYR A 260 32.40 -22.92 -22.90
C TYR A 260 32.38 -24.42 -22.55
N CYS A 261 31.24 -24.92 -22.06
CA CYS A 261 31.10 -26.35 -21.72
C CYS A 261 31.28 -27.25 -22.95
N GLY A 262 30.68 -26.87 -24.08
CA GLY A 262 30.78 -27.64 -25.33
C GLY A 262 32.23 -27.74 -25.86
N PHE A 263 32.92 -26.60 -25.95
CA PHE A 263 34.31 -26.55 -26.42
C PHE A 263 35.27 -27.24 -25.42
N ASN A 264 35.02 -27.11 -24.09
CA ASN A 264 35.83 -27.81 -23.10
C ASN A 264 35.66 -29.32 -23.18
N LEU A 265 34.42 -29.82 -23.28
CA LEU A 265 34.14 -31.27 -23.46
C LEU A 265 34.77 -31.85 -24.70
N LEU A 266 34.76 -31.11 -25.82
CA LEU A 266 35.35 -31.51 -27.09
C LEU A 266 36.87 -31.28 -27.14
N ARG A 267 37.46 -30.64 -26.11
CA ARG A 267 38.86 -30.21 -26.05
C ARG A 267 39.29 -29.32 -27.21
N LEU A 268 38.36 -28.45 -27.67
CA LEU A 268 38.56 -27.55 -28.80
C LEU A 268 38.83 -26.10 -28.35
N LEU A 269 39.06 -25.83 -27.08
CA LEU A 269 39.38 -24.51 -26.60
C LEU A 269 40.75 -24.05 -27.14
N PRO A 270 40.83 -22.81 -27.75
CA PRO A 270 42.06 -22.31 -28.34
C PRO A 270 43.08 -21.80 -27.31
N PHE A 271 42.79 -21.89 -26.05
CA PHE A 271 43.62 -21.46 -24.94
C PHE A 271 43.60 -22.52 -23.80
N PRO A 272 44.67 -22.62 -23.01
CA PRO A 272 44.71 -23.56 -21.89
C PRO A 272 43.73 -23.09 -20.79
N VAL A 273 42.91 -23.98 -20.32
CA VAL A 273 42.05 -23.79 -19.16
C VAL A 273 42.51 -24.68 -17.99
N PRO A 274 42.33 -24.19 -16.75
CA PRO A 274 42.82 -24.92 -15.55
C PRO A 274 41.97 -26.15 -15.19
N GLU A 275 40.93 -26.46 -15.98
CA GLU A 275 39.99 -27.55 -15.69
C GLU A 275 39.62 -28.33 -16.96
N ALA A 276 39.36 -29.61 -16.79
CA ALA A 276 38.74 -30.47 -17.79
C ALA A 276 37.36 -30.90 -17.29
N LEU A 277 36.32 -30.49 -18.02
CA LEU A 277 34.95 -30.83 -17.68
C LEU A 277 34.63 -32.25 -18.18
N ASP A 278 33.89 -32.97 -17.37
CA ASP A 278 33.14 -34.17 -17.74
C ASP A 278 31.69 -33.82 -18.06
N LEU A 279 30.97 -34.79 -18.62
CA LEU A 279 29.59 -34.59 -19.04
C LEU A 279 28.67 -34.15 -17.88
N PRO A 280 28.69 -34.80 -16.68
CA PRO A 280 27.82 -34.37 -15.58
C PRO A 280 28.12 -32.98 -15.08
N ARG A 281 29.38 -32.54 -14.98
CA ARG A 281 29.75 -31.17 -14.55
C ARG A 281 29.29 -30.14 -15.55
N ALA A 282 29.45 -30.40 -16.86
CA ALA A 282 29.02 -29.53 -17.92
C ALA A 282 27.48 -29.33 -17.91
N PHE A 283 26.72 -30.43 -17.82
CA PHE A 283 25.25 -30.37 -17.73
C PHE A 283 24.78 -29.73 -16.44
N PHE A 284 25.43 -29.99 -15.32
CA PHE A 284 25.08 -29.35 -14.04
C PHE A 284 25.18 -27.83 -14.11
N VAL A 285 26.29 -27.30 -14.60
CA VAL A 285 26.47 -25.83 -14.73
C VAL A 285 25.53 -25.26 -15.75
N LEU A 286 25.30 -25.93 -16.87
CA LEU A 286 24.35 -25.49 -17.90
C LEU A 286 22.91 -25.42 -17.36
N ALA A 287 22.51 -26.39 -16.54
CA ALA A 287 21.18 -26.38 -15.91
C ALA A 287 21.04 -25.29 -14.83
N LEU A 288 22.14 -24.93 -14.13
CA LEU A 288 22.12 -23.85 -13.14
C LEU A 288 22.17 -22.44 -13.75
N ALA A 289 22.74 -22.26 -14.94
CA ALA A 289 22.95 -20.95 -15.56
C ALA A 289 21.66 -20.10 -15.62
N PRO A 290 20.49 -20.59 -16.10
CA PRO A 290 19.26 -19.81 -16.10
C PRO A 290 18.72 -19.53 -14.68
N GLU A 291 18.98 -20.42 -13.73
CA GLU A 291 18.48 -20.30 -12.35
C GLU A 291 19.14 -19.11 -11.59
N VAL A 292 20.37 -18.74 -11.96
CA VAL A 292 21.08 -17.59 -11.35
C VAL A 292 20.32 -16.29 -11.57
N TYR A 293 19.62 -16.11 -12.69
CA TYR A 293 18.91 -14.88 -13.05
C TYR A 293 17.45 -14.88 -12.58
N GLN A 294 16.88 -16.02 -12.23
CA GLN A 294 15.47 -16.13 -11.84
C GLN A 294 15.08 -15.27 -10.62
N PRO A 295 15.83 -15.23 -9.51
CA PRO A 295 15.48 -14.39 -8.37
C PRO A 295 15.46 -12.89 -8.72
N LEU A 296 16.36 -12.45 -9.59
CA LEU A 296 16.45 -11.07 -10.05
C LEU A 296 15.29 -10.70 -10.97
N ARG A 297 14.89 -11.60 -11.88
CA ARG A 297 13.70 -11.43 -12.72
C ARG A 297 12.42 -11.31 -11.88
N ARG A 298 12.26 -12.18 -10.87
CA ARG A 298 11.12 -12.12 -9.93
C ARG A 298 11.09 -10.80 -9.15
N LEU A 299 12.26 -10.31 -8.69
CA LEU A 299 12.36 -9.02 -8.01
C LEU A 299 12.01 -7.86 -8.96
N ALA A 300 12.49 -7.91 -10.21
CA ALA A 300 12.18 -6.90 -11.22
C ALA A 300 10.67 -6.83 -11.51
N ALA A 301 10.01 -7.98 -11.66
CA ALA A 301 8.56 -8.05 -11.84
C ALA A 301 7.79 -7.47 -10.64
N ALA A 302 8.29 -7.65 -9.41
CA ALA A 302 7.69 -7.12 -8.19
C ALA A 302 8.04 -5.64 -7.91
N TYR A 303 8.84 -4.97 -8.76
CA TYR A 303 9.27 -3.59 -8.52
C TYR A 303 8.11 -2.59 -8.55
N HIS A 304 7.08 -2.85 -9.35
CA HIS A 304 5.86 -2.02 -9.40
C HIS A 304 5.11 -2.05 -8.06
N ASP A 305 5.13 -3.18 -7.36
CA ASP A 305 4.54 -3.29 -6.02
C ASP A 305 5.22 -2.34 -5.01
N ARG A 306 6.53 -2.21 -5.12
CA ARG A 306 7.29 -1.24 -4.33
C ARG A 306 6.90 0.20 -4.67
N GLN A 307 6.82 0.54 -5.96
CA GLN A 307 6.46 1.89 -6.40
C GLN A 307 5.05 2.28 -5.94
N ALA A 308 4.08 1.37 -6.08
CA ALA A 308 2.71 1.59 -5.61
C ALA A 308 2.66 1.85 -4.08
N ALA A 309 3.40 1.05 -3.29
CA ALA A 309 3.45 1.23 -1.85
C ALA A 309 4.18 2.52 -1.43
N GLU A 310 5.27 2.90 -2.11
CA GLU A 310 5.98 4.16 -1.86
C GLU A 310 5.13 5.39 -2.24
N ALA A 311 4.32 5.30 -3.30
CA ALA A 311 3.38 6.35 -3.69
C ALA A 311 2.24 6.51 -2.68
N ALA A 312 1.72 5.41 -2.15
CA ALA A 312 0.66 5.43 -1.14
C ALA A 312 1.13 5.84 0.26
N ALA A 313 2.42 5.65 0.59
CA ALA A 313 2.94 5.86 1.94
C ALA A 313 2.62 7.25 2.54
N PRO A 314 2.73 8.39 1.82
CA PRO A 314 2.43 9.70 2.40
C PRO A 314 0.99 9.81 2.91
N SER A 315 0.01 9.25 2.20
CA SER A 315 -1.40 9.27 2.60
C SER A 315 -1.70 8.35 3.78
N LEU A 316 -0.82 7.38 4.06
CA LEU A 316 -0.95 6.40 5.14
C LEU A 316 -0.24 6.83 6.44
N VAL A 317 0.53 7.93 6.41
CA VAL A 317 1.15 8.48 7.61
C VAL A 317 0.05 9.06 8.50
N THR A 318 -0.12 8.45 9.66
CA THR A 318 -0.98 9.01 10.72
C THR A 318 -0.10 9.83 11.65
N PRO A 319 -0.37 11.13 11.84
CA PRO A 319 0.26 11.88 12.91
C PRO A 319 -0.05 11.20 14.26
N PRO A 320 0.78 11.37 15.29
CA PRO A 320 0.52 10.78 16.59
C PRO A 320 -0.90 11.13 17.03
N SER A 321 -1.66 10.10 17.45
CA SER A 321 -3.03 10.29 17.91
C SER A 321 -2.99 11.17 19.16
N ILE A 322 -3.42 12.41 19.02
CA ILE A 322 -3.72 13.24 20.18
C ILE A 322 -4.99 12.61 20.77
N ARG A 323 -4.89 12.00 21.95
CA ARG A 323 -6.06 11.54 22.70
C ARG A 323 -6.93 12.77 22.90
N ARG A 324 -8.12 12.79 22.32
CA ARG A 324 -9.09 13.82 22.64
C ARG A 324 -9.40 13.70 24.11
N SER A 325 -9.17 14.77 24.86
CA SER A 325 -9.63 14.88 26.21
C SER A 325 -11.11 15.24 26.14
N HIS A 326 -11.99 14.30 26.44
CA HIS A 326 -13.39 14.64 26.62
C HIS A 326 -13.53 15.50 27.89
N ALA A 327 -14.23 16.63 27.77
CA ALA A 327 -14.51 17.46 28.91
C ALA A 327 -15.36 16.64 29.93
N VAL A 328 -14.90 16.58 31.17
CA VAL A 328 -15.68 15.96 32.24
C VAL A 328 -16.81 16.94 32.63
N LEU A 329 -18.00 16.69 32.10
CA LEU A 329 -19.19 17.49 32.37
C LEU A 329 -20.03 16.79 33.45
N GLY A 330 -20.62 17.58 34.35
CA GLY A 330 -21.62 17.09 35.31
C GLY A 330 -22.94 16.68 34.63
N ASP A 331 -23.90 16.19 35.40
CA ASP A 331 -25.20 15.72 34.89
C ASP A 331 -26.17 16.85 34.54
N LEU A 332 -25.90 18.06 34.99
CA LEU A 332 -26.70 19.24 34.67
C LEU A 332 -26.18 19.92 33.40
N ALA A 333 -27.11 20.55 32.66
CA ALA A 333 -26.75 21.35 31.47
C ALA A 333 -25.77 22.47 31.90
N PRO A 334 -24.53 22.50 31.35
CA PRO A 334 -23.54 23.52 31.72
C PRO A 334 -23.79 24.83 30.98
N ALA A 335 -23.29 25.94 31.52
CA ALA A 335 -23.14 27.19 30.75
C ALA A 335 -22.04 27.01 29.69
N ILE A 336 -22.20 27.61 28.52
CA ILE A 336 -21.21 27.62 27.44
C ILE A 336 -20.76 29.04 27.17
N ARG A 337 -19.45 29.30 27.16
CA ARG A 337 -18.90 30.64 26.90
C ARG A 337 -17.86 30.52 25.79
N PHE A 338 -18.02 31.35 24.78
CA PHE A 338 -17.06 31.59 23.73
C PHE A 338 -16.37 32.91 24.00
N ARG A 339 -15.07 33.00 23.99
CA ARG A 339 -14.24 34.18 24.21
C ARG A 339 -13.22 34.34 23.08
N ASP A 340 -13.36 35.40 22.31
CA ASP A 340 -12.45 35.77 21.21
C ASP A 340 -12.16 34.59 20.25
N VAL A 341 -13.19 33.80 19.94
CA VAL A 341 -13.03 32.55 19.20
C VAL A 341 -12.75 32.81 17.73
N ALA A 342 -11.63 32.22 17.25
CA ALA A 342 -11.28 32.19 15.85
C ALA A 342 -11.25 30.74 15.32
N ILE A 343 -11.76 30.57 14.11
CA ILE A 343 -11.79 29.26 13.39
C ILE A 343 -11.20 29.48 12.00
N ALA A 344 -10.09 28.82 11.69
CA ALA A 344 -9.47 28.79 10.37
C ALA A 344 -9.20 27.34 9.94
N TYR A 345 -9.58 27.00 8.74
CA TYR A 345 -9.25 25.71 8.12
C TYR A 345 -7.93 25.82 7.37
N ASP A 346 -7.18 24.72 7.30
CA ASP A 346 -5.81 24.64 6.77
C ASP A 346 -5.59 25.48 5.50
N GLY A 347 -4.65 26.44 5.59
CA GLY A 347 -4.23 27.31 4.49
C GLY A 347 -5.28 28.35 4.01
N ARG A 348 -6.38 28.53 4.74
CA ARG A 348 -7.45 29.47 4.37
C ARG A 348 -7.56 30.62 5.37
N ALA A 349 -8.14 31.74 4.91
CA ALA A 349 -8.50 32.83 5.80
C ALA A 349 -9.49 32.35 6.89
N PRO A 350 -9.44 32.90 8.11
CA PRO A 350 -10.37 32.53 9.18
C PRO A 350 -11.83 32.75 8.75
N VAL A 351 -12.64 31.71 8.98
CA VAL A 351 -14.09 31.74 8.69
C VAL A 351 -14.85 32.41 9.81
N VAL A 352 -14.33 32.30 11.04
CA VAL A 352 -14.87 33.01 12.23
C VAL A 352 -13.72 33.75 12.87
N ARG A 353 -13.97 34.98 13.31
CA ARG A 353 -13.02 35.83 14.04
C ARG A 353 -13.76 36.56 15.15
N ASP A 354 -13.06 36.77 16.25
CA ASP A 354 -13.49 37.62 17.35
C ASP A 354 -14.94 37.29 17.80
N PHE A 355 -15.26 35.98 17.92
CA PHE A 355 -16.60 35.54 18.25
C PHE A 355 -16.76 35.34 19.75
N ASP A 356 -17.64 36.11 20.34
CA ASP A 356 -18.04 36.06 21.74
C ASP A 356 -19.52 35.65 21.87
N LEU A 357 -19.81 34.71 22.78
CA LEU A 357 -21.17 34.28 23.08
C LEU A 357 -21.21 33.63 24.46
N ASP A 358 -22.19 34.04 25.26
CA ASP A 358 -22.56 33.42 26.53
C ASP A 358 -23.90 32.73 26.41
N VAL A 359 -23.97 31.47 26.75
CA VAL A 359 -25.20 30.65 26.77
C VAL A 359 -25.38 30.11 28.19
N ALA A 360 -26.45 30.57 28.85
CA ALA A 360 -26.81 30.12 30.20
C ALA A 360 -27.41 28.68 30.14
N PRO A 361 -27.36 27.94 31.25
CA PRO A 361 -28.04 26.64 31.36
C PRO A 361 -29.53 26.74 31.02
N GLY A 362 -30.03 25.87 30.13
CA GLY A 362 -31.43 25.85 29.70
C GLY A 362 -31.84 26.95 28.70
N GLN A 363 -30.92 27.82 28.32
CA GLN A 363 -31.16 28.86 27.34
C GLN A 363 -31.21 28.29 25.90
N ILE A 364 -32.15 28.80 25.09
CA ILE A 364 -32.23 28.54 23.66
C ILE A 364 -31.63 29.74 22.93
N VAL A 365 -30.62 29.51 22.10
CA VAL A 365 -29.92 30.54 21.31
C VAL A 365 -30.02 30.22 19.83
N ALA A 366 -30.38 31.20 19.01
CA ALA A 366 -30.41 31.12 17.56
C ALA A 366 -29.21 31.85 16.97
N LEU A 367 -28.34 31.14 16.23
CA LEU A 367 -27.25 31.71 15.45
C LEU A 367 -27.79 32.14 14.07
N MET A 368 -27.89 33.43 13.81
CA MET A 368 -28.39 33.98 12.54
C MET A 368 -27.29 34.64 11.72
N GLY A 369 -27.46 34.70 10.41
CA GLY A 369 -26.52 35.34 9.50
C GLY A 369 -26.54 34.72 8.09
N PRO A 370 -25.87 35.33 7.11
CA PRO A 370 -25.82 34.84 5.73
C PRO A 370 -25.17 33.49 5.60
N SER A 371 -25.35 32.80 4.45
CA SER A 371 -24.66 31.56 4.15
C SER A 371 -23.15 31.84 4.10
N GLY A 372 -22.36 30.93 4.69
CA GLY A 372 -20.91 31.11 4.78
C GLY A 372 -20.41 31.92 5.98
N ALA A 373 -21.25 32.50 6.81
CA ALA A 373 -20.87 33.27 8.01
C ALA A 373 -20.25 32.45 9.17
N GLY A 374 -20.03 31.16 8.98
CA GLY A 374 -19.37 30.32 9.99
C GLY A 374 -20.26 29.69 11.05
N LYS A 375 -21.60 29.81 10.95
CA LYS A 375 -22.56 29.27 11.94
C LYS A 375 -22.35 27.78 12.21
N SER A 376 -22.24 26.96 11.14
CA SER A 376 -21.98 25.55 11.27
C SER A 376 -20.57 25.25 11.83
N SER A 377 -19.58 26.10 11.55
CA SER A 377 -18.22 25.97 12.09
C SER A 377 -18.19 26.14 13.61
N ILE A 378 -19.00 27.08 14.14
CA ILE A 378 -19.13 27.28 15.60
C ILE A 378 -19.75 26.04 16.26
N LEU A 379 -20.81 25.47 15.67
CA LEU A 379 -21.40 24.23 16.19
C LEU A 379 -20.47 23.03 16.04
N HIS A 380 -19.77 22.92 14.91
CA HIS A 380 -18.77 21.86 14.66
C HIS A 380 -17.59 21.96 15.63
N LEU A 381 -17.25 23.15 16.12
CA LEU A 381 -16.18 23.32 17.10
C LEU A 381 -16.48 22.55 18.40
N LEU A 382 -17.73 22.58 18.89
CA LEU A 382 -18.15 21.82 20.08
C LEU A 382 -18.04 20.30 19.88
N LEU A 383 -18.21 19.83 18.64
CA LEU A 383 -18.04 18.40 18.27
C LEU A 383 -16.58 18.05 17.95
N GLY A 384 -15.64 18.99 18.05
CA GLY A 384 -14.25 18.80 17.61
C GLY A 384 -14.09 18.59 16.11
N LEU A 385 -15.08 18.96 15.30
CA LEU A 385 -15.05 18.86 13.83
C LEU A 385 -14.50 20.12 13.16
N ALA A 386 -14.40 21.23 13.89
CA ALA A 386 -13.75 22.47 13.47
C ALA A 386 -12.55 22.77 14.38
N PRO A 387 -11.44 23.36 13.86
CA PRO A 387 -10.29 23.71 14.66
C PRO A 387 -10.51 24.99 15.44
N LEU A 388 -10.17 25.01 16.72
CA LEU A 388 -10.03 26.23 17.51
C LEU A 388 -8.66 26.83 17.22
N THR A 389 -8.58 27.91 16.46
CA THR A 389 -7.31 28.54 16.06
C THR A 389 -6.95 29.75 16.90
N GLY A 390 -7.87 30.31 17.65
CA GLY A 390 -7.69 31.41 18.59
C GLY A 390 -8.82 31.45 19.59
N GLY A 391 -8.61 32.16 20.70
CA GLY A 391 -9.59 32.29 21.77
C GLY A 391 -9.78 31.03 22.62
N GLU A 392 -10.84 31.01 23.41
CA GLU A 392 -11.17 29.87 24.28
C GLU A 392 -12.68 29.60 24.33
N VAL A 393 -13.02 28.35 24.59
CA VAL A 393 -14.41 27.92 24.83
C VAL A 393 -14.46 27.23 26.18
N GLU A 394 -15.32 27.72 27.05
CA GLU A 394 -15.60 27.15 28.35
C GLU A 394 -16.95 26.44 28.35
N ILE A 395 -17.02 25.23 28.90
CA ILE A 395 -18.26 24.46 29.05
C ILE A 395 -18.36 24.01 30.51
N GLY A 396 -19.17 24.72 31.26
CA GLY A 396 -19.17 24.59 32.72
C GLY A 396 -17.83 24.97 33.32
N ALA A 397 -17.18 24.07 34.04
CA ALA A 397 -15.85 24.24 34.58
C ALA A 397 -14.73 23.75 33.64
N ALA A 398 -15.08 23.15 32.52
CA ALA A 398 -14.11 22.58 31.57
C ALA A 398 -13.78 23.59 30.45
N ARG A 399 -12.49 23.67 30.09
CA ARG A 399 -12.04 24.40 28.90
C ARG A 399 -11.88 23.47 27.72
N LEU A 400 -12.48 23.81 26.59
CA LEU A 400 -12.24 23.12 25.35
C LEU A 400 -10.83 23.46 24.89
N SER A 401 -9.91 22.48 24.91
CA SER A 401 -8.58 22.65 24.32
C SER A 401 -8.67 22.55 22.79
N VAL A 402 -7.59 22.90 22.08
CA VAL A 402 -7.47 22.76 20.63
C VAL A 402 -7.89 21.37 20.13
N ASP A 403 -7.70 20.35 20.97
CA ASP A 403 -7.99 18.94 20.70
C ASP A 403 -9.11 18.37 21.60
N GLY A 404 -9.77 19.20 22.42
CA GLY A 404 -10.90 18.78 23.27
C GLY A 404 -12.22 18.79 22.53
N ASP A 405 -13.17 17.96 22.99
CA ASP A 405 -14.55 17.96 22.51
C ASP A 405 -15.50 17.52 23.63
N VAL A 406 -16.76 17.71 23.39
CA VAL A 406 -17.87 17.22 24.26
C VAL A 406 -18.70 16.14 23.55
N ALA A 407 -18.11 15.46 22.57
CA ALA A 407 -18.77 14.35 21.88
C ALA A 407 -19.27 13.30 22.87
N GLY A 408 -20.46 12.75 22.61
CA GLY A 408 -21.16 11.85 23.53
C GLY A 408 -21.99 12.53 24.63
N ARG A 409 -21.85 13.87 24.79
CA ARG A 409 -22.65 14.69 25.74
C ARG A 409 -23.54 15.70 25.03
N ILE A 410 -23.51 15.74 23.70
CA ILE A 410 -24.32 16.62 22.83
C ILE A 410 -25.29 15.77 22.02
N ALA A 411 -26.56 16.16 21.98
CA ALA A 411 -27.50 15.68 20.98
C ALA A 411 -27.35 16.55 19.71
N TRP A 412 -27.14 15.90 18.58
CA TRP A 412 -26.90 16.55 17.30
C TRP A 412 -28.00 16.21 16.29
N ALA A 413 -28.67 17.23 15.75
CA ALA A 413 -29.59 17.10 14.63
C ALA A 413 -29.01 17.85 13.42
N SER A 414 -28.62 17.14 12.38
CA SER A 414 -28.07 17.73 11.16
C SER A 414 -29.13 18.00 10.12
N GLN A 415 -28.82 18.88 9.15
CA GLN A 415 -29.68 19.10 7.98
C GLN A 415 -29.80 17.86 7.08
N GLN A 416 -28.79 17.00 7.10
CA GLN A 416 -28.78 15.72 6.41
C GLN A 416 -28.68 14.62 7.47
N PRO A 417 -29.79 13.92 7.78
CA PRO A 417 -29.76 12.85 8.77
C PRO A 417 -28.90 11.70 8.25
N VAL A 418 -28.06 11.18 9.14
CA VAL A 418 -27.31 9.95 8.85
C VAL A 418 -28.19 8.77 9.23
N VAL A 419 -28.47 7.92 8.27
CA VAL A 419 -29.24 6.69 8.47
C VAL A 419 -28.31 5.51 8.17
N VAL A 420 -28.28 4.52 9.05
CA VAL A 420 -27.52 3.29 8.85
C VAL A 420 -28.47 2.14 8.44
N PRO A 421 -28.00 1.16 7.66
CA PRO A 421 -28.80 -0.01 7.32
C PRO A 421 -29.32 -0.73 8.57
N GLY A 422 -30.62 -0.95 8.64
CA GLY A 422 -31.28 -1.53 9.81
C GLY A 422 -32.76 -1.14 9.87
N ASP A 423 -33.37 -1.33 11.03
CA ASP A 423 -34.71 -0.83 11.27
C ASP A 423 -34.70 0.58 11.92
N LEU A 424 -35.86 1.20 12.00
CA LEU A 424 -36.00 2.53 12.58
C LEU A 424 -35.64 2.53 14.07
N ALA A 425 -35.98 1.46 14.80
CA ALA A 425 -35.64 1.31 16.22
C ALA A 425 -34.13 1.30 16.42
N HIS A 426 -33.39 0.56 15.58
CA HIS A 426 -31.93 0.52 15.58
C HIS A 426 -31.31 1.90 15.35
N ASN A 427 -31.82 2.65 14.37
CA ASN A 427 -31.35 4.00 14.07
C ASN A 427 -31.61 4.98 15.22
N ILE A 428 -32.73 4.88 15.91
CA ILE A 428 -33.05 5.70 17.11
C ILE A 428 -32.14 5.33 18.28
N ALA A 429 -31.82 4.03 18.43
CA ALA A 429 -30.97 3.53 19.51
C ALA A 429 -29.47 3.65 19.20
N LEU A 430 -29.06 4.24 18.08
CA LEU A 430 -27.67 4.20 17.59
C LEU A 430 -26.64 4.73 18.62
N ALA A 431 -27.02 5.75 19.41
CA ALA A 431 -26.15 6.34 20.43
C ALA A 431 -26.09 5.48 21.73
N ASP A 432 -27.11 4.66 21.99
CA ASP A 432 -27.21 3.77 23.15
C ASP A 432 -27.87 2.45 22.72
N PRO A 433 -27.11 1.53 22.09
CA PRO A 433 -27.64 0.26 21.57
C PRO A 433 -28.23 -0.65 22.66
N ALA A 434 -27.92 -0.39 23.92
CA ALA A 434 -28.46 -1.13 25.08
C ALA A 434 -29.81 -0.54 25.58
N SER A 435 -30.31 0.52 24.95
CA SER A 435 -31.59 1.11 25.34
C SER A 435 -32.74 0.13 25.22
N CYS A 436 -33.58 0.06 26.26
CA CYS A 436 -34.75 -0.80 26.22
C CYS A 436 -35.79 -0.31 25.19
N PRO A 437 -36.59 -1.23 24.60
CA PRO A 437 -37.56 -0.87 23.55
C PRO A 437 -38.56 0.22 23.99
N GLY A 438 -38.89 0.30 25.27
CA GLY A 438 -39.77 1.34 25.82
C GLY A 438 -39.18 2.74 25.72
N ARG A 439 -37.87 2.90 25.96
CA ARG A 439 -37.17 4.20 25.80
C ARG A 439 -37.12 4.60 24.35
N VAL A 440 -36.85 3.67 23.44
CA VAL A 440 -36.83 3.92 22.00
C VAL A 440 -38.19 4.37 21.51
N ALA A 441 -39.28 3.68 21.93
CA ALA A 441 -40.64 4.05 21.58
C ALA A 441 -41.05 5.40 22.16
N MET A 442 -40.60 5.74 23.38
CA MET A 442 -40.84 7.05 23.98
C MET A 442 -40.12 8.16 23.20
N ALA A 443 -38.84 7.96 22.85
CA ALA A 443 -38.07 8.93 22.06
C ALA A 443 -38.72 9.18 20.68
N ALA A 444 -39.16 8.11 19.99
CA ALA A 444 -39.87 8.20 18.73
C ALA A 444 -41.16 9.06 18.85
N ARG A 445 -41.98 8.78 19.88
CA ARG A 445 -43.21 9.57 20.12
C ARG A 445 -42.91 11.04 20.43
N THR A 446 -41.90 11.32 21.24
CA THR A 446 -41.46 12.67 21.57
C THR A 446 -41.02 13.44 20.32
N ALA A 447 -40.38 12.76 19.37
CA ALA A 447 -39.96 13.29 18.08
C ALA A 447 -41.12 13.38 17.04
N GLY A 448 -42.36 13.02 17.41
CA GLY A 448 -43.51 13.03 16.49
C GLY A 448 -43.49 11.87 15.47
N LEU A 449 -42.66 10.86 15.66
CA LEU A 449 -42.65 9.68 14.79
C LEU A 449 -43.76 8.72 15.20
N SER A 450 -44.73 8.53 14.28
CA SER A 450 -45.80 7.56 14.40
C SER A 450 -45.62 6.45 13.36
N GLY A 451 -45.63 5.18 13.75
CA GLY A 451 -45.54 4.05 12.83
C GLY A 451 -44.76 2.85 13.39
N ASP A 452 -44.57 1.88 12.53
CA ASP A 452 -43.82 0.66 12.86
C ASP A 452 -42.32 0.96 12.97
N LEU A 453 -41.78 0.85 14.19
CA LEU A 453 -40.37 1.02 14.46
C LEU A 453 -39.50 -0.13 13.93
N GLY A 454 -40.09 -1.28 13.57
CA GLY A 454 -39.44 -2.41 12.91
C GLY A 454 -39.28 -2.20 11.40
N ARG A 455 -39.80 -1.11 10.83
CA ARG A 455 -39.65 -0.80 9.41
C ARG A 455 -38.18 -0.68 9.04
N ARG A 456 -37.75 -1.49 8.06
CA ARG A 456 -36.39 -1.43 7.53
C ARG A 456 -36.16 -0.13 6.74
N ILE A 457 -34.99 0.44 6.95
CA ILE A 457 -34.50 1.62 6.24
C ILE A 457 -33.30 1.17 5.45
N ASP A 458 -33.36 1.32 4.12
CA ASP A 458 -32.23 1.11 3.23
C ASP A 458 -31.55 2.47 2.95
N GLU A 459 -30.23 2.44 2.78
CA GLU A 459 -29.47 3.59 2.32
C GLU A 459 -29.92 3.95 0.89
N ARG A 460 -30.75 5.00 0.75
CA ARG A 460 -31.02 5.62 -0.55
C ARG A 460 -30.93 7.13 -0.45
#